data_e2a0836f939edee3e5c1adb8adbb5d57
#
_entry.id   e2a0836f939edee3e5c1adb8adbb5d57
#
_cell.length_a   1.000
_cell.length_b   1.000
_cell.length_c   1.000
_cell.angle_alpha   90.00
_cell.angle_beta   90.00
_cell.angle_gamma   90.00
#
_symmetry.space_group_name_H-M   'P 1'
#
loop_
_entity.id
_entity.type
_entity.pdbx_description
1 polymer ?
#
loop_
_entity_poly.entity_id
_entity_poly.type
_entity_poly.pdbx_seq_one_letter_code
_entity_poly.pdbx_strand_id
1 'polypeptide(L)'
;MAEVNTLDWHIAPFRADRFLDLWEPAAEKMPAFGAKSWSLTRAIDDPLAFQQTSIWEKRSDFERYWFSEEIAAARESIIDLYDKPLLPAWHILVAAE
;
A
#
# COMPACT_ATOMS: atom_id res chain seq x y z
N MET A 1 17.38 -7.88 8.75
CA MET A 1 16.72 -8.67 7.70
C MET A 1 15.51 -7.91 7.19
N ALA A 2 15.36 -7.84 5.88
CA ALA A 2 14.28 -7.05 5.31
C ALA A 2 12.91 -7.74 5.46
N GLU A 3 11.89 -6.94 5.68
CA GLU A 3 10.53 -7.40 5.82
C GLU A 3 9.67 -6.86 4.68
N VAL A 4 8.75 -7.67 4.19
CA VAL A 4 7.89 -7.35 3.06
C VAL A 4 6.46 -7.16 3.56
N ASN A 5 5.88 -6.01 3.24
CA ASN A 5 4.47 -5.72 3.51
C ASN A 5 3.66 -5.85 2.23
N THR A 6 2.54 -6.52 2.30
CA THR A 6 1.57 -6.54 1.20
C THR A 6 0.22 -6.05 1.69
N LEU A 7 -0.44 -5.28 0.81
CA LEU A 7 -1.80 -4.80 1.01
C LEU A 7 -2.60 -5.12 -0.24
N ASP A 8 -3.75 -5.76 -0.06
CA ASP A 8 -4.64 -6.06 -1.16
C ASP A 8 -5.90 -5.21 -1.04
N TRP A 9 -6.16 -4.40 -2.07
CA TRP A 9 -7.39 -3.64 -2.16
C TRP A 9 -8.31 -4.24 -3.21
N HIS A 10 -9.59 -4.30 -2.90
CA HIS A 10 -10.62 -4.51 -3.90
C HIS A 10 -11.48 -3.26 -3.96
N ILE A 11 -11.38 -2.54 -5.06
CA ILE A 11 -11.97 -1.21 -5.22
C ILE A 11 -13.42 -1.34 -5.67
N ALA A 12 -14.28 -0.45 -5.16
CA ALA A 12 -15.67 -0.40 -5.55
C ALA A 12 -15.81 -0.08 -7.05
N PRO A 13 -16.85 -0.59 -7.73
CA PRO A 13 -17.07 -0.33 -9.15
C PRO A 13 -17.04 1.17 -9.47
N PHE A 14 -16.37 1.52 -10.56
CA PHE A 14 -16.23 2.90 -11.08
C PHE A 14 -15.40 3.83 -10.18
N ARG A 15 -14.67 3.31 -9.21
CA ARG A 15 -13.87 4.12 -8.27
C ARG A 15 -12.36 3.93 -8.43
N ALA A 16 -11.91 3.10 -9.39
CA ALA A 16 -10.49 2.80 -9.53
C ALA A 16 -9.64 4.03 -9.85
N ASP A 17 -10.10 4.88 -10.77
CA ASP A 17 -9.34 6.07 -11.14
C ASP A 17 -9.23 7.04 -9.95
N ARG A 18 -10.32 7.21 -9.20
CA ARG A 18 -10.30 8.06 -8.01
C ARG A 18 -9.36 7.51 -6.95
N PHE A 19 -9.37 6.19 -6.76
CA PHE A 19 -8.43 5.55 -5.82
C PHE A 19 -6.99 5.85 -6.22
N LEU A 20 -6.64 5.67 -7.48
CA LEU A 20 -5.28 5.92 -7.96
C LEU A 20 -4.89 7.38 -7.78
N ASP A 21 -5.79 8.32 -8.14
CA ASP A 21 -5.52 9.74 -8.00
C ASP A 21 -5.21 10.14 -6.55
N LEU A 22 -5.89 9.51 -5.60
CA LEU A 22 -5.74 9.82 -4.18
C LEU A 22 -4.61 9.04 -3.51
N TRP A 23 -4.38 7.79 -3.94
CA TRP A 23 -3.44 6.93 -3.23
C TRP A 23 -2.02 6.93 -3.81
N GLU A 24 -1.84 7.04 -5.13
CA GLU A 24 -0.49 7.04 -5.69
C GLU A 24 0.44 8.09 -5.04
N PRO A 25 0.00 9.32 -4.83
CA PRO A 25 0.86 10.31 -4.16
C PRO A 25 1.26 9.89 -2.74
N ALA A 26 0.37 9.20 -2.02
CA ALA A 26 0.68 8.70 -0.69
C ALA A 26 1.66 7.53 -0.75
N ALA A 27 1.51 6.63 -1.72
CA ALA A 27 2.43 5.52 -1.91
C ALA A 27 3.84 6.01 -2.23
N GLU A 28 3.96 7.05 -3.03
CA GLU A 28 5.24 7.65 -3.42
C GLU A 28 6.02 8.23 -2.24
N LYS A 29 5.40 8.41 -1.10
CA LYS A 29 6.06 8.90 0.12
C LYS A 29 6.81 7.80 0.88
N MET A 30 6.58 6.53 0.57
CA MET A 30 7.19 5.43 1.30
C MET A 30 8.72 5.50 1.40
N PRO A 31 9.46 5.82 0.34
CA PRO A 31 10.93 5.90 0.46
C PRO A 31 11.40 6.93 1.47
N ALA A 32 10.68 8.04 1.65
CA ALA A 32 11.05 9.06 2.63
C ALA A 32 10.98 8.54 4.07
N PHE A 33 10.23 7.45 4.31
CA PHE A 33 10.12 6.81 5.62
C PHE A 33 11.01 5.58 5.75
N GLY A 34 11.74 5.21 4.70
CA GLY A 34 12.68 4.11 4.76
C GLY A 34 12.35 2.89 3.91
N ALA A 35 11.32 2.95 3.08
CA ALA A 35 11.04 1.85 2.17
C ALA A 35 12.21 1.67 1.20
N LYS A 36 12.68 0.44 1.08
CA LYS A 36 13.75 0.10 0.13
C LYS A 36 13.23 0.02 -1.29
N SER A 37 11.99 -0.42 -1.43
CA SER A 37 11.28 -0.46 -2.72
C SER A 37 9.79 -0.57 -2.46
N TRP A 38 9.01 -0.24 -3.47
CA TRP A 38 7.56 -0.41 -3.42
C TRP A 38 7.02 -0.57 -4.83
N SER A 39 5.86 -1.19 -4.93
CA SER A 39 5.12 -1.29 -6.18
C SER A 39 3.63 -1.32 -5.90
N LEU A 40 2.85 -0.84 -6.83
CA LEU A 40 1.40 -0.92 -6.82
C LEU A 40 0.99 -1.55 -8.14
N THR A 41 0.36 -2.72 -8.07
CA THR A 41 -0.02 -3.48 -9.26
C THR A 41 -1.53 -3.65 -9.32
N ARG A 42 -2.03 -3.78 -10.52
CA ARG A 42 -3.44 -4.07 -10.81
C ARG A 42 -3.54 -5.46 -11.41
N ALA A 43 -4.48 -6.27 -10.95
CA ALA A 43 -4.67 -7.61 -11.48
C ALA A 43 -5.10 -7.54 -12.95
N ILE A 44 -4.56 -8.45 -13.76
CA ILE A 44 -4.92 -8.53 -15.19
C ILE A 44 -6.39 -8.93 -15.35
N ASP A 45 -6.83 -9.86 -14.50
CA ASP A 45 -8.17 -10.45 -14.62
C ASP A 45 -9.25 -9.68 -13.85
N ASP A 46 -8.86 -8.71 -13.02
CA ASP A 46 -9.81 -7.92 -12.23
C ASP A 46 -9.28 -6.48 -12.10
N PRO A 47 -9.80 -5.54 -12.91
CA PRO A 47 -9.33 -4.16 -12.90
C PRO A 47 -9.64 -3.40 -11.62
N LEU A 48 -10.40 -3.99 -10.69
CA LEU A 48 -10.69 -3.41 -9.38
C LEU A 48 -9.78 -3.95 -8.28
N ALA A 49 -8.97 -4.97 -8.59
CA ALA A 49 -8.06 -5.56 -7.60
C ALA A 49 -6.66 -4.97 -7.73
N PHE A 50 -6.17 -4.41 -6.63
CA PHE A 50 -4.83 -3.80 -6.56
C PHE A 50 -4.03 -4.44 -5.44
N GLN A 51 -2.74 -4.60 -5.66
CA GLN A 51 -1.83 -5.07 -4.63
C GLN A 51 -0.67 -4.09 -4.48
N GLN A 52 -0.41 -3.68 -3.25
CA GLN A 52 0.78 -2.90 -2.92
C GLN A 52 1.78 -3.79 -2.21
N THR A 53 3.01 -3.81 -2.70
CA THR A 53 4.11 -4.51 -2.07
C THR A 53 5.18 -3.51 -1.72
N SER A 54 5.70 -3.56 -0.49
CA SER A 54 6.78 -2.68 -0.07
C SER A 54 7.77 -3.44 0.80
N ILE A 55 9.03 -3.06 0.71
CA ILE A 55 10.13 -3.72 1.42
C ILE A 55 10.78 -2.72 2.37
N TRP A 56 10.95 -3.14 3.62
CA TRP A 56 11.42 -2.29 4.72
C TRP A 56 12.52 -3.00 5.49
N GLU A 57 13.45 -2.24 6.06
CA GLU A 57 14.44 -2.82 6.96
C GLU A 57 13.77 -3.39 8.20
N LYS A 58 12.76 -2.69 8.71
CA LYS A 58 11.99 -3.13 9.88
C LYS A 58 10.56 -2.61 9.81
N ARG A 59 9.66 -3.40 10.35
CA ARG A 59 8.22 -3.12 10.37
C ARG A 59 7.88 -1.78 11.00
N SER A 60 8.64 -1.35 12.01
CA SER A 60 8.38 -0.08 12.69
C SER A 60 8.51 1.12 11.75
N ASP A 61 9.34 1.05 10.71
CA ASP A 61 9.45 2.12 9.72
C ASP A 61 8.17 2.22 8.88
N PHE A 62 7.59 1.08 8.49
CA PHE A 62 6.29 1.07 7.81
C PHE A 62 5.20 1.64 8.73
N GLU A 63 5.17 1.25 10.00
CA GLU A 63 4.17 1.74 10.94
C GLU A 63 4.27 3.25 11.11
N ARG A 64 5.48 3.78 11.17
CA ARG A 64 5.70 5.22 11.24
C ARG A 64 5.16 5.93 9.99
N TYR A 65 5.34 5.34 8.81
CA TYR A 65 4.75 5.83 7.57
C TYR A 65 3.22 5.77 7.63
N TRP A 66 2.70 4.58 7.94
CA TRP A 66 1.25 4.28 7.89
C TRP A 66 0.45 5.16 8.84
N PHE A 67 1.01 5.45 10.02
CA PHE A 67 0.34 6.24 11.05
C PHE A 67 0.78 7.71 11.07
N SER A 68 1.60 8.15 10.11
CA SER A 68 1.92 9.56 9.99
C SER A 68 0.67 10.37 9.67
N GLU A 69 0.67 11.63 10.04
CA GLU A 69 -0.48 12.51 9.85
C GLU A 69 -0.88 12.59 8.37
N GLU A 70 0.11 12.75 7.49
CA GLU A 70 -0.11 12.83 6.06
C GLU A 70 -0.74 11.57 5.48
N ILE A 71 -0.22 10.40 5.84
CA ILE A 71 -0.71 9.13 5.32
C ILE A 71 -2.04 8.74 5.96
N ALA A 72 -2.24 9.07 7.23
CA ALA A 72 -3.54 8.88 7.87
C ALA A 72 -4.64 9.67 7.14
N ALA A 73 -4.35 10.91 6.73
CA ALA A 73 -5.29 11.72 5.95
C ALA A 73 -5.57 11.09 4.58
N ALA A 74 -4.53 10.59 3.91
CA ALA A 74 -4.70 9.90 2.63
C ALA A 74 -5.55 8.64 2.77
N ARG A 75 -5.31 7.84 3.82
CA ARG A 75 -6.11 6.64 4.10
C ARG A 75 -7.58 6.99 4.34
N GLU A 76 -7.84 8.07 5.07
CA GLU A 76 -9.19 8.53 5.32
C GLU A 76 -9.88 8.94 4.02
N SER A 77 -9.15 9.57 3.10
CA SER A 77 -9.71 10.03 1.83
C SER A 77 -10.16 8.88 0.91
N ILE A 78 -9.63 7.67 1.09
CA ILE A 78 -9.97 6.52 0.26
C ILE A 78 -10.86 5.50 0.99
N ILE A 79 -11.24 5.76 2.24
CA ILE A 79 -11.88 4.76 3.09
C ILE A 79 -13.17 4.19 2.50
N ASP A 80 -13.91 4.98 1.73
CA ASP A 80 -15.17 4.57 1.13
C ASP A 80 -15.03 3.96 -0.26
N LEU A 81 -13.80 3.82 -0.76
CA LEU A 81 -13.54 3.39 -2.13
C LEU A 81 -13.26 1.90 -2.26
N TYR A 82 -13.12 1.17 -1.17
CA TYR A 82 -12.75 -0.24 -1.22
C TYR A 82 -13.50 -1.08 -0.20
N ASP A 83 -13.52 -2.38 -0.46
CA ASP A 83 -14.11 -3.36 0.45
C ASP A 83 -13.20 -3.55 1.68
N LYS A 84 -13.81 -3.56 2.86
CA LYS A 84 -13.11 -3.69 4.15
C LYS A 84 -13.29 -5.08 4.72
N PRO A 85 -12.33 -5.54 5.54
CA PRO A 85 -11.18 -4.81 6.07
C PRO A 85 -9.97 -4.83 5.12
N LEU A 86 -9.12 -3.81 5.23
CA LEU A 86 -7.81 -3.80 4.60
C LEU A 86 -6.81 -4.33 5.61
N LEU A 87 -6.29 -5.53 5.38
CA LEU A 87 -5.40 -6.19 6.32
C LEU A 87 -3.99 -6.32 5.73
N PRO A 88 -2.98 -5.72 6.37
CA PRO A 88 -1.60 -5.90 5.91
C PRO A 88 -1.11 -7.32 6.21
N ALA A 89 -0.36 -7.87 5.28
CA ALA A 89 0.34 -9.13 5.47
C ALA A 89 1.85 -8.87 5.50
N TRP A 90 2.56 -9.64 6.31
CA TRP A 90 4.00 -9.46 6.49
C TRP A 90 4.74 -10.75 6.20
N HIS A 91 5.84 -10.62 5.48
CA HIS A 91 6.72 -11.73 5.13
C HIS A 91 8.17 -11.33 5.36
N ILE A 92 9.01 -12.30 5.63
CA ILE A 92 10.46 -12.08 5.68
C ILE A 92 10.98 -12.27 4.26
N LEU A 93 11.84 -11.36 3.81
CA LEU A 93 12.48 -11.49 2.51
C LEU A 93 13.53 -12.57 2.59
N VAL A 94 13.30 -13.70 1.92
CA VAL A 94 14.22 -14.84 1.95
C VAL A 94 15.25 -14.73 0.84
N ALA A 95 14.83 -14.31 -0.34
CA ALA A 95 15.74 -14.17 -1.49
C ALA A 95 15.18 -13.14 -2.45
N ALA A 96 16.08 -12.40 -3.10
CA ALA A 96 15.73 -11.43 -4.13
C ALA A 96 16.96 -11.20 -5.01
N GLU A 97 16.70 -10.75 -6.23
CA GLU A 97 17.76 -10.35 -7.16
C GLU A 97 18.06 -8.87 -7.04
#